data_4a0b1957ca9d1930d52ceeafb2506e45
#
_entry.id   4a0b1957ca9d1930d52ceeafb2506e45
#
_cell.length_a   1.000
_cell.length_b   1.000
_cell.length_c   1.000
_cell.angle_alpha   90.00
_cell.angle_beta   90.00
_cell.angle_gamma   90.00
#
_symmetry.space_group_name_H-M   'P 1'
#
loop_
_entity.id
_entity.type
_entity.pdbx_description
1 polymer ?
#
loop_
_entity_poly.entity_id
_entity_poly.type
_entity_poly.pdbx_seq_one_letter_code
_entity_poly.pdbx_strand_id
1 'polypeptide(L)'
;MQAAKERRYTMKIGIGNDHSALELKAEIIEFLKEKGHEVVDYGTDSAESCDYPVYGEIVARAVASGEVDQGILICGTGLGISLAANKVKGIRAAVCSEPFTAKMARAHNDCNILAFGARVVGGELAKMIVDVWLSTEFEGGRHQRRVDMLMAIEEKE
;
A
#
# COMPACT_ATOMS: atom_id res chain seq x y z
N MET A 1 7.59 -31.22 18.76
CA MET A 1 7.67 -29.81 18.36
C MET A 1 6.76 -29.64 17.14
N GLN A 2 5.55 -29.12 17.36
CA GLN A 2 4.65 -28.75 16.26
C GLN A 2 5.20 -27.46 15.65
N ALA A 3 5.63 -27.54 14.37
CA ALA A 3 5.89 -26.35 13.58
C ALA A 3 4.62 -25.53 13.55
N ALA A 4 4.68 -24.30 14.03
CA ALA A 4 3.61 -23.34 13.87
C ALA A 4 3.36 -23.20 12.38
N LYS A 5 2.20 -23.67 11.94
CA LYS A 5 1.72 -23.50 10.57
C LYS A 5 1.55 -22.00 10.41
N GLU A 6 2.51 -21.33 9.75
CA GLU A 6 2.33 -19.96 9.29
C GLU A 6 1.02 -19.93 8.49
N ARG A 7 0.00 -19.31 9.07
CA ARG A 7 -1.21 -19.00 8.33
C ARG A 7 -0.80 -18.00 7.26
N ARG A 8 -0.56 -18.50 6.07
CA ARG A 8 -0.44 -17.64 4.89
C ARG A 8 -1.80 -16.99 4.66
N TYR A 9 -1.94 -15.77 5.15
CA TYR A 9 -3.13 -14.97 4.89
C TYR A 9 -3.05 -14.53 3.43
N THR A 10 -3.86 -15.18 2.57
CA THR A 10 -4.06 -14.70 1.20
C THR A 10 -4.86 -13.41 1.27
N MET A 11 -4.26 -12.30 0.82
CA MET A 11 -4.92 -11.01 0.69
C MET A 11 -5.19 -10.69 -0.76
N LYS A 12 -6.21 -9.88 -0.98
CA LYS A 12 -6.50 -9.24 -2.27
C LYS A 12 -5.92 -7.83 -2.24
N ILE A 13 -4.91 -7.60 -3.05
CA ILE A 13 -4.13 -6.36 -3.09
C ILE A 13 -4.46 -5.59 -4.37
N GLY A 14 -4.90 -4.35 -4.21
CA GLY A 14 -5.02 -3.42 -5.33
C GLY A 14 -3.68 -2.71 -5.56
N ILE A 15 -3.20 -2.66 -6.79
CA ILE A 15 -1.98 -1.94 -7.14
C ILE A 15 -2.28 -0.87 -8.18
N GLY A 16 -1.71 0.32 -8.01
CA GLY A 16 -1.82 1.43 -8.94
C GLY A 16 -0.48 2.12 -9.11
N ASN A 17 -0.27 2.69 -10.28
CA ASN A 17 0.96 3.37 -10.66
C ASN A 17 0.70 4.42 -11.72
N ASP A 18 1.65 5.34 -11.86
CA ASP A 18 1.73 6.21 -13.01
C ASP A 18 2.76 5.69 -14.04
N HIS A 19 2.99 6.47 -15.07
CA HIS A 19 3.91 6.13 -16.17
C HIS A 19 5.37 5.95 -15.76
N SER A 20 5.78 6.47 -14.61
CA SER A 20 7.18 6.37 -14.13
C SER A 20 7.50 5.02 -13.49
N ALA A 21 6.50 4.17 -13.23
CA ALA A 21 6.65 2.99 -12.38
C ALA A 21 6.21 1.68 -13.05
N LEU A 22 6.28 1.58 -14.37
CA LEU A 22 5.82 0.38 -15.11
C LEU A 22 6.62 -0.86 -14.75
N GLU A 23 7.95 -0.77 -14.75
CA GLU A 23 8.83 -1.90 -14.45
C GLU A 23 8.70 -2.34 -13.00
N LEU A 24 8.73 -1.40 -12.07
CA LEU A 24 8.63 -1.71 -10.64
C LEU A 24 7.27 -2.31 -10.30
N LYS A 25 6.17 -1.82 -10.90
CA LYS A 25 4.86 -2.44 -10.75
C LYS A 25 4.89 -3.90 -11.18
N ALA A 26 5.44 -4.20 -12.33
CA ALA A 26 5.51 -5.57 -12.85
C ALA A 26 6.27 -6.50 -11.88
N GLU A 27 7.41 -6.05 -11.35
CA GLU A 27 8.18 -6.81 -10.36
C GLU A 27 7.39 -7.06 -9.08
N ILE A 28 6.67 -6.07 -8.58
CA ILE A 28 5.87 -6.19 -7.36
C ILE A 28 4.67 -7.10 -7.57
N ILE A 29 3.99 -7.02 -8.71
CA ILE A 29 2.88 -7.94 -9.03
C ILE A 29 3.35 -9.38 -9.02
N GLU A 30 4.47 -9.68 -9.67
CA GLU A 30 5.05 -11.01 -9.70
C GLU A 30 5.40 -11.49 -8.28
N PHE A 31 6.06 -10.66 -7.50
CA PHE A 31 6.40 -10.94 -6.10
C PHE A 31 5.16 -11.26 -5.25
N LEU A 32 4.10 -10.46 -5.37
CA LEU A 32 2.84 -10.68 -4.65
C LEU A 32 2.20 -12.03 -5.02
N LYS A 33 2.18 -12.36 -6.30
CA LYS A 33 1.66 -13.64 -6.79
C LYS A 33 2.47 -14.83 -6.28
N GLU A 34 3.79 -14.73 -6.27
CA GLU A 34 4.68 -15.75 -5.73
C GLU A 34 4.44 -15.97 -4.22
N LYS A 35 4.09 -14.92 -3.49
CA LYS A 35 3.71 -14.99 -2.07
C LYS A 35 2.29 -15.53 -1.85
N GLY A 36 1.52 -15.77 -2.90
CA GLY A 36 0.18 -16.35 -2.83
C GLY A 36 -0.95 -15.33 -2.68
N HIS A 37 -0.70 -14.06 -2.94
CA HIS A 37 -1.73 -13.03 -2.91
C HIS A 37 -2.46 -12.90 -4.26
N GLU A 38 -3.72 -12.46 -4.20
CA GLU A 38 -4.47 -12.04 -5.37
C GLU A 38 -4.18 -10.56 -5.64
N VAL A 39 -3.91 -10.20 -6.90
CA VAL A 39 -3.57 -8.83 -7.29
C VAL A 39 -4.57 -8.31 -8.31
N VAL A 40 -5.09 -7.11 -8.04
CA VAL A 40 -5.90 -6.35 -9.01
C VAL A 40 -5.08 -5.14 -9.45
N ASP A 41 -4.75 -5.08 -10.72
CA ASP A 41 -4.00 -3.99 -11.32
C ASP A 41 -4.95 -2.89 -11.80
N TYR A 42 -4.96 -1.76 -11.11
CA TYR A 42 -5.74 -0.56 -11.46
C TYR A 42 -4.90 0.50 -12.16
N GLY A 43 -3.61 0.26 -12.34
CA GLY A 43 -2.67 1.25 -12.85
C GLY A 43 -2.61 1.33 -14.37
N THR A 44 -1.66 2.13 -14.86
CA THR A 44 -1.39 2.24 -16.28
C THR A 44 -0.32 1.26 -16.73
N ASP A 45 -0.43 0.78 -17.96
CA ASP A 45 0.60 0.01 -18.65
C ASP A 45 1.29 0.84 -19.76
N SER A 46 0.87 2.10 -19.93
CA SER A 46 1.43 3.02 -20.93
C SER A 46 2.58 3.84 -20.37
N ALA A 47 3.64 3.98 -21.16
CA ALA A 47 4.75 4.87 -20.84
C ALA A 47 4.44 6.35 -21.10
N GLU A 48 3.29 6.65 -21.70
CA GLU A 48 2.86 8.03 -21.91
C GLU A 48 2.58 8.72 -20.57
N SER A 49 2.95 10.00 -20.48
CA SER A 49 2.71 10.81 -19.28
C SER A 49 1.23 10.79 -18.89
N CYS A 50 0.97 10.53 -17.62
CA CYS A 50 -0.38 10.50 -17.07
C CYS A 50 -0.40 11.13 -15.68
N ASP A 51 -1.59 11.40 -15.19
CA ASP A 51 -1.81 12.07 -13.91
C ASP A 51 -1.95 11.07 -12.77
N TYR A 52 -0.97 11.01 -11.88
CA TYR A 52 -0.94 10.08 -10.74
C TYR A 52 -2.18 10.14 -9.84
N PRO A 53 -2.86 11.30 -9.64
CA PRO A 53 -4.03 11.35 -8.76
C PRO A 53 -5.17 10.44 -9.22
N VAL A 54 -5.33 10.23 -10.51
CA VAL A 54 -6.34 9.32 -11.06
C VAL A 54 -6.16 7.91 -10.49
N TYR A 55 -4.95 7.41 -10.52
CA TYR A 55 -4.65 6.05 -10.05
C TYR A 55 -4.63 5.93 -8.53
N GLY A 56 -4.17 6.98 -7.84
CA GLY A 56 -4.23 7.05 -6.39
C GLY A 56 -5.67 6.99 -5.87
N GLU A 57 -6.57 7.73 -6.51
CA GLU A 57 -7.99 7.73 -6.14
C GLU A 57 -8.66 6.37 -6.42
N ILE A 58 -8.42 5.76 -7.57
CA ILE A 58 -9.02 4.48 -7.94
C ILE A 58 -8.69 3.41 -6.90
N VAL A 59 -7.41 3.25 -6.57
CA VAL A 59 -6.99 2.26 -5.57
C VAL A 59 -7.54 2.59 -4.18
N ALA A 60 -7.51 3.86 -3.80
CA ALA A 60 -8.03 4.29 -2.50
C ALA A 60 -9.52 3.95 -2.35
N ARG A 61 -10.33 4.19 -3.38
CA ARG A 61 -11.75 3.83 -3.36
C ARG A 61 -11.97 2.34 -3.33
N ALA A 62 -11.15 1.56 -4.02
CA ALA A 62 -11.23 0.10 -3.98
C ALA A 62 -10.92 -0.45 -2.56
N VAL A 63 -9.94 0.15 -1.87
CA VAL A 63 -9.65 -0.20 -0.46
C VAL A 63 -10.77 0.23 0.47
N ALA A 64 -11.22 1.47 0.34
CA ALA A 64 -12.27 2.03 1.20
C ALA A 64 -13.60 1.27 1.10
N SER A 65 -13.94 0.77 -0.08
CA SER A 65 -15.17 -0.02 -0.32
C SER A 65 -15.06 -1.49 0.07
N GLY A 66 -13.85 -1.96 0.37
CA GLY A 66 -13.61 -3.39 0.65
C GLY A 66 -13.51 -4.27 -0.59
N GLU A 67 -13.44 -3.69 -1.78
CA GLU A 67 -13.21 -4.45 -3.02
C GLU A 67 -11.85 -5.15 -3.00
N VAL A 68 -10.85 -4.50 -2.40
CA VAL A 68 -9.55 -5.09 -2.08
C VAL A 68 -9.23 -4.86 -0.60
N ASP A 69 -8.36 -5.69 -0.04
CA ASP A 69 -8.01 -5.61 1.39
C ASP A 69 -7.04 -4.46 1.69
N GLN A 70 -6.03 -4.28 0.86
CA GLN A 70 -5.00 -3.25 0.97
C GLN A 70 -4.58 -2.77 -0.41
N GLY A 71 -3.90 -1.63 -0.45
CA GLY A 71 -3.40 -1.06 -1.68
C GLY A 71 -1.90 -0.82 -1.68
N ILE A 72 -1.31 -0.87 -2.86
CA ILE A 72 0.07 -0.46 -3.12
C ILE A 72 0.07 0.56 -4.26
N LEU A 73 0.71 1.69 -4.03
CA LEU A 73 0.77 2.80 -4.99
C LEU A 73 2.21 3.17 -5.30
N ILE A 74 2.53 3.28 -6.58
CA ILE A 74 3.89 3.58 -7.03
C ILE A 74 3.86 4.71 -8.06
N CYS A 75 4.57 5.80 -7.76
CA CYS A 75 4.87 6.84 -8.75
C CYS A 75 6.38 7.14 -8.71
N GLY A 76 6.83 8.28 -9.18
CA GLY A 76 8.26 8.60 -9.16
C GLY A 76 8.86 8.67 -7.76
N THR A 77 8.14 9.25 -6.81
CA THR A 77 8.55 9.40 -5.41
C THR A 77 7.65 8.67 -4.39
N GLY A 78 6.45 8.31 -4.79
CA GLY A 78 5.40 7.81 -3.90
C GLY A 78 4.61 8.93 -3.21
N LEU A 79 5.09 10.16 -3.26
CA LEU A 79 4.48 11.29 -2.52
C LEU A 79 3.14 11.70 -3.11
N GLY A 80 3.12 12.10 -4.38
CA GLY A 80 1.90 12.62 -5.01
C GLY A 80 0.76 11.61 -5.01
N ILE A 81 1.06 10.37 -5.34
CA ILE A 81 0.04 9.32 -5.43
C ILE A 81 -0.53 8.96 -4.04
N SER A 82 0.29 9.03 -2.99
CA SER A 82 -0.19 8.83 -1.61
C SER A 82 -1.03 10.00 -1.11
N LEU A 83 -0.67 11.24 -1.48
CA LEU A 83 -1.46 12.42 -1.14
C LEU A 83 -2.86 12.33 -1.75
N ALA A 84 -2.96 11.89 -3.00
CA ALA A 84 -4.25 11.67 -3.66
C ALA A 84 -5.08 10.60 -2.91
N ALA A 85 -4.47 9.47 -2.58
CA ALA A 85 -5.14 8.40 -1.84
C ALA A 85 -5.67 8.87 -0.49
N ASN A 86 -4.90 9.67 0.25
CA ASN A 86 -5.29 10.19 1.56
C ASN A 86 -6.44 11.20 1.51
N LYS A 87 -6.85 11.68 0.34
CA LYS A 87 -8.05 12.51 0.20
C LYS A 87 -9.34 11.68 0.23
N VAL A 88 -9.26 10.39 0.09
CA VAL A 88 -10.42 9.48 0.15
C VAL A 88 -10.66 9.10 1.61
N LYS A 89 -11.91 9.25 2.08
CA LYS A 89 -12.29 8.87 3.44
C LYS A 89 -12.00 7.40 3.72
N GLY A 90 -11.47 7.11 4.90
CA GLY A 90 -11.13 5.77 5.33
C GLY A 90 -9.72 5.32 4.94
N ILE A 91 -8.95 6.14 4.25
CA ILE A 91 -7.61 5.80 3.76
C ILE A 91 -6.53 6.39 4.67
N ARG A 92 -5.58 5.54 5.00
CA ARG A 92 -4.31 5.89 5.65
C ARG A 92 -3.19 5.34 4.79
N ALA A 93 -2.74 6.14 3.84
CA ALA A 93 -1.64 5.84 2.94
C ALA A 93 -0.32 6.35 3.52
N ALA A 94 0.69 5.51 3.53
CA ALA A 94 2.02 5.85 4.01
C ALA A 94 3.07 5.68 2.92
N VAL A 95 3.90 6.70 2.73
CA VAL A 95 5.09 6.60 1.86
C VAL A 95 6.21 6.00 2.68
N CYS A 96 6.73 4.86 2.25
CA CYS A 96 7.81 4.15 2.93
C CYS A 96 8.96 3.86 1.97
N SER A 97 10.16 4.33 2.30
CA SER A 97 11.36 4.10 1.51
C SER A 97 12.31 3.08 2.16
N GLU A 98 11.91 2.49 3.28
CA GLU A 98 12.67 1.47 3.99
C GLU A 98 11.73 0.60 4.86
N PRO A 99 12.18 -0.62 5.25
CA PRO A 99 11.31 -1.60 5.90
C PRO A 99 10.81 -1.22 7.29
N PHE A 100 11.61 -0.48 8.09
CA PHE A 100 11.21 -0.13 9.45
C PHE A 100 9.97 0.76 9.47
N THR A 101 9.93 1.80 8.64
CA THR A 101 8.76 2.69 8.54
C THR A 101 7.54 1.94 8.04
N ALA A 102 7.72 1.04 7.08
CA ALA A 102 6.63 0.19 6.58
C ALA A 102 6.05 -0.72 7.68
N LYS A 103 6.91 -1.29 8.50
CA LYS A 103 6.49 -2.08 9.66
C LYS A 103 5.69 -1.24 10.65
N MET A 104 6.20 -0.04 11.00
CA MET A 104 5.52 0.84 11.96
C MET A 104 4.21 1.39 11.42
N ALA A 105 4.13 1.68 10.14
CA ALA A 105 2.88 2.11 9.50
C ALA A 105 1.76 1.07 9.68
N ARG A 106 2.09 -0.21 9.61
CA ARG A 106 1.13 -1.29 9.89
C ARG A 106 0.91 -1.47 11.38
N ALA A 107 1.97 -1.69 12.15
CA ALA A 107 1.89 -2.04 13.55
C ALA A 107 1.21 -0.96 14.41
N HIS A 108 1.47 0.30 14.13
CA HIS A 108 1.01 1.43 14.95
C HIS A 108 -0.13 2.24 14.33
N ASN A 109 -0.15 2.41 13.02
CA ASN A 109 -1.10 3.31 12.35
C ASN A 109 -2.17 2.58 11.56
N ASP A 110 -2.11 1.26 11.49
CA ASP A 110 -3.02 0.44 10.68
C ASP A 110 -3.22 1.03 9.27
N CYS A 111 -2.12 1.49 8.68
CA CYS A 111 -2.17 2.03 7.33
C CYS A 111 -2.64 0.95 6.35
N ASN A 112 -3.54 1.32 5.46
CA ASN A 112 -4.16 0.39 4.52
C ASN A 112 -3.67 0.57 3.06
N ILE A 113 -2.84 1.56 2.82
CA ILE A 113 -2.16 1.75 1.54
C ILE A 113 -0.68 2.05 1.78
N LEU A 114 0.17 1.28 1.10
CA LEU A 114 1.61 1.50 1.03
C LEU A 114 1.94 2.23 -0.26
N ALA A 115 2.78 3.25 -0.18
CA ALA A 115 3.28 3.94 -1.36
C ALA A 115 4.81 4.02 -1.34
N PHE A 116 5.43 3.98 -2.49
CA PHE A 116 6.86 4.23 -2.65
C PHE A 116 7.18 4.73 -4.07
N GLY A 117 8.42 5.17 -4.24
CA GLY A 117 8.85 5.79 -5.48
C GLY A 117 9.76 4.89 -6.32
N ALA A 118 9.42 4.72 -7.60
CA ALA A 118 10.23 3.97 -8.55
C ALA A 118 11.61 4.62 -8.81
N ARG A 119 11.73 5.92 -8.57
CA ARG A 119 13.00 6.67 -8.68
C ARG A 119 13.77 6.72 -7.37
N VAL A 120 13.20 6.18 -6.29
CA VAL A 120 13.77 6.25 -4.93
C VAL A 120 14.23 4.88 -4.46
N VAL A 121 13.42 3.83 -4.68
CA VAL A 121 13.73 2.48 -4.23
C VAL A 121 13.96 1.55 -5.41
N GLY A 122 14.99 0.71 -5.32
CA GLY A 122 15.20 -0.37 -6.27
C GLY A 122 14.28 -1.56 -6.00
N GLY A 123 14.21 -2.49 -6.96
CA GLY A 123 13.29 -3.63 -6.90
C GLY A 123 13.46 -4.50 -5.67
N GLU A 124 14.69 -4.80 -5.27
CA GLU A 124 14.95 -5.64 -4.09
C GLU A 124 14.53 -4.95 -2.80
N LEU A 125 14.81 -3.66 -2.65
CA LEU A 125 14.38 -2.89 -1.49
C LEU A 125 12.86 -2.77 -1.46
N ALA A 126 12.22 -2.54 -2.59
CA ALA A 126 10.75 -2.49 -2.69
C ALA A 126 10.10 -3.80 -2.24
N LYS A 127 10.65 -4.94 -2.64
CA LYS A 127 10.18 -6.26 -2.19
C LYS A 127 10.32 -6.44 -0.68
N MET A 128 11.41 -6.00 -0.08
CA MET A 128 11.60 -6.03 1.38
C MET A 128 10.55 -5.17 2.09
N ILE A 129 10.28 -3.98 1.56
CA ILE A 129 9.26 -3.07 2.10
C ILE A 129 7.88 -3.72 2.04
N VAL A 130 7.52 -4.27 0.89
CA VAL A 130 6.23 -4.95 0.68
C VAL A 130 6.09 -6.18 1.58
N ASP A 131 7.13 -6.99 1.69
CA ASP A 131 7.11 -8.20 2.51
C ASP A 131 6.87 -7.89 4.00
N VAL A 132 7.60 -6.92 4.55
CA VAL A 132 7.41 -6.53 5.95
C VAL A 132 6.05 -5.88 6.19
N TRP A 133 5.56 -5.11 5.23
CA TRP A 133 4.21 -4.54 5.27
C TRP A 133 3.14 -5.62 5.37
N LEU A 134 3.17 -6.60 4.46
CA LEU A 134 2.17 -7.66 4.39
C LEU A 134 2.24 -8.63 5.58
N SER A 135 3.39 -8.80 6.21
CA SER A 135 3.60 -9.70 7.34
C SER A 135 3.40 -9.05 8.71
N THR A 136 3.13 -7.75 8.77
CA THR A 136 2.94 -7.02 10.02
C THR A 136 1.45 -6.81 10.31
N GLU A 137 1.01 -7.27 11.48
CA GLU A 137 -0.34 -7.04 11.97
C GLU A 137 -0.41 -5.75 12.79
N PHE A 138 -1.61 -5.16 12.84
CA PHE A 138 -1.86 -4.02 13.70
C PHE A 138 -1.86 -4.44 15.16
N GLU A 139 -1.15 -3.72 16.01
CA GLU A 139 -1.01 -4.07 17.44
C GLU A 139 -2.26 -3.73 18.28
N GLY A 140 -3.07 -2.79 17.82
CA GLY A 140 -4.25 -2.35 18.58
C GLY A 140 -3.89 -1.62 19.88
N GLY A 141 -4.64 -1.88 20.94
CA GLY A 141 -4.39 -1.28 22.26
C GLY A 141 -4.38 0.26 22.21
N ARG A 142 -3.34 0.89 22.74
CA ARG A 142 -3.17 2.36 22.74
C ARG A 142 -3.11 2.96 21.33
N HIS A 143 -2.66 2.19 20.35
CA HIS A 143 -2.59 2.62 18.96
C HIS A 143 -3.98 2.76 18.34
N GLN A 144 -4.92 1.89 18.73
CA GLN A 144 -6.31 1.98 18.24
C GLN A 144 -6.94 3.32 18.60
N ARG A 145 -6.75 3.79 19.81
CA ARG A 145 -7.27 5.11 20.23
C ARG A 145 -6.73 6.24 19.35
N ARG A 146 -5.44 6.19 19.02
CA ARG A 146 -4.80 7.22 18.16
C ARG A 146 -5.27 7.13 16.72
N VAL A 147 -5.46 5.93 16.19
CA VAL A 147 -6.05 5.74 14.85
C VAL A 147 -7.48 6.28 14.83
N ASP A 148 -8.29 6.00 15.85
CA ASP A 148 -9.66 6.52 15.94
C ASP A 148 -9.67 8.06 15.99
N MET A 149 -8.75 8.68 16.71
CA MET A 149 -8.61 10.14 16.75
C MET A 149 -8.20 10.71 15.39
N LEU A 150 -7.29 10.02 14.69
CA LEU A 150 -6.87 10.40 13.33
C LEU A 150 -8.05 10.35 12.37
N MET A 151 -8.83 9.27 12.40
CA MET A 151 -9.98 9.11 11.52
C MET A 151 -11.12 10.06 11.85
N ALA A 152 -11.28 10.45 13.10
CA ALA A 152 -12.30 11.42 13.52
C ALA A 152 -12.09 12.82 12.91
N ILE A 153 -10.89 13.13 12.43
CA ILE A 153 -10.61 14.41 11.74
C ILE A 153 -11.44 14.52 10.46
N GLU A 154 -11.64 13.43 9.74
CA GLU A 154 -12.43 13.39 8.50
C GLU A 154 -13.88 13.86 8.72
N GLU A 155 -14.43 13.62 9.90
CA GLU A 155 -15.83 13.95 10.23
C GLU A 155 -16.02 15.43 10.63
N LYS A 156 -14.93 16.19 10.71
CA LYS A 156 -14.97 17.60 11.08
C LYS A 156 -15.03 18.56 9.89
N GLU A 157 -14.86 18.04 8.65
CA GLU A 157 -14.81 18.80 7.42
C GLU A 157 -16.18 18.86 6.69
#